data_b8998d564eea03bc1009f5ef60fd301c
#
_entry.id   b8998d564eea03bc1009f5ef60fd301c
#
_cell.length_a   1.000
_cell.length_b   1.000
_cell.length_c   1.000
_cell.angle_alpha   90.00
_cell.angle_beta   90.00
_cell.angle_gamma   90.00
#
_symmetry.space_group_name_H-M   'P 1'
#
loop_
_entity.id
_entity.type
_entity.pdbx_description
1 polymer ?
#
loop_
_entity_poly.entity_id
_entity_poly.type
_entity_poly.pdbx_seq_one_letter_code
_entity_poly.pdbx_strand_id
1 'polypeptide(L)'
;MTTQVMSKNGTAAADDLGNIVELEHVNVTVPNQILATWFYIVGLGLTRDPYMNVSPLNMWANAGGAEFHLPTRGPQVLPGHIGLVLPDLEALKQRLGSVEQYLQGTRFSWTAKKDHVVAICPWGNEFRCYTPGAEFGDMVLGMPYVEFLVKPGAAKGIAQFYEKVMGASPVAVKNGKDPVAVIGVGHCQELRFRETSEPLGEYAGHHIAVYVANISASYDFFEQRGLIMEGMRGHQYRFKEIVDPESGEPLTTLEHEVRSLQHPMFGRPFVNRNPNQTQGGYRRGEDAFLTPV
;
A
#
# COMPACT_ATOMS: atom_id res chain seq x y z
N MET A 1 -23.35 9.33 11.28
CA MET A 1 -24.09 8.06 11.02
C MET A 1 -24.12 7.89 9.52
N THR A 2 -23.17 7.14 8.97
CA THR A 2 -23.17 6.77 7.56
C THR A 2 -23.72 5.36 7.50
N THR A 3 -24.98 5.26 7.16
CA THR A 3 -25.69 4.00 7.01
C THR A 3 -25.02 3.25 5.86
N GLN A 4 -24.32 2.17 6.19
CA GLN A 4 -23.96 1.16 5.24
C GLN A 4 -25.29 0.66 4.67
N VAL A 5 -25.56 0.95 3.39
CA VAL A 5 -26.67 0.35 2.65
C VAL A 5 -26.28 -1.12 2.47
N MET A 6 -26.55 -1.93 3.47
CA MET A 6 -26.69 -3.35 3.23
C MET A 6 -27.87 -3.49 2.27
N SER A 7 -27.58 -3.80 1.02
CA SER A 7 -28.57 -4.21 0.04
C SER A 7 -29.36 -5.36 0.67
N LYS A 8 -30.66 -5.18 0.86
CA LYS A 8 -31.57 -6.22 1.38
C LYS A 8 -31.73 -7.42 0.41
N ASN A 9 -31.05 -7.40 -0.70
CA ASN A 9 -30.81 -8.51 -1.61
C ASN A 9 -29.30 -8.70 -1.68
N GLY A 10 -28.73 -9.51 -0.78
CA GLY A 10 -27.36 -9.97 -0.89
C GLY A 10 -27.21 -10.73 -2.20
N THR A 11 -26.82 -10.03 -3.26
CA THR A 11 -26.43 -10.68 -4.50
C THR A 11 -24.98 -11.10 -4.31
N ALA A 12 -24.60 -12.28 -4.77
CA ALA A 12 -23.21 -12.77 -4.74
C ALA A 12 -22.20 -11.76 -5.30
N ALA A 13 -22.67 -10.85 -6.18
CA ALA A 13 -21.88 -9.73 -6.72
C ALA A 13 -21.34 -8.75 -5.65
N ALA A 14 -21.89 -8.72 -4.44
CA ALA A 14 -21.36 -7.90 -3.35
C ALA A 14 -20.06 -8.49 -2.76
N ASP A 15 -19.81 -9.78 -3.00
CA ASP A 15 -18.63 -10.49 -2.56
C ASP A 15 -17.57 -10.58 -3.68
N ASP A 16 -17.87 -10.09 -4.88
CA ASP A 16 -16.94 -10.14 -6.01
C ASP A 16 -15.81 -9.13 -5.80
N LEU A 17 -14.57 -9.62 -5.92
CA LEU A 17 -13.39 -8.79 -6.10
C LEU A 17 -13.16 -8.54 -7.59
N GLY A 18 -12.56 -7.41 -7.92
CA GLY A 18 -12.07 -7.14 -9.27
C GLY A 18 -10.80 -7.94 -9.60
N ASN A 19 -10.16 -7.56 -10.71
CA ASN A 19 -8.91 -8.18 -11.13
C ASN A 19 -7.75 -7.92 -10.16
N ILE A 20 -7.75 -6.78 -9.45
CA ILE A 20 -6.78 -6.51 -8.38
C ILE A 20 -7.28 -7.19 -7.11
N VAL A 21 -6.51 -8.13 -6.59
CA VAL A 21 -6.93 -8.98 -5.46
C VAL A 21 -6.24 -8.64 -4.15
N GLU A 22 -5.11 -7.91 -4.21
CA GLU A 22 -4.35 -7.53 -3.01
C GLU A 22 -3.44 -6.33 -3.30
N LEU A 23 -3.44 -5.34 -2.40
CA LEU A 23 -2.38 -4.35 -2.27
C LEU A 23 -1.32 -4.93 -1.34
N GLU A 24 -0.21 -5.42 -1.92
CA GLU A 24 0.82 -6.10 -1.16
C GLU A 24 1.71 -5.11 -0.40
N HIS A 25 2.30 -4.11 -1.09
CA HIS A 25 3.16 -3.16 -0.38
C HIS A 25 3.11 -1.73 -0.92
N VAL A 26 3.52 -0.83 -0.03
CA VAL A 26 3.94 0.54 -0.36
C VAL A 26 5.46 0.61 -0.24
N ASN A 27 6.12 1.03 -1.32
CA ASN A 27 7.56 1.30 -1.30
C ASN A 27 7.83 2.78 -1.13
N VAL A 28 8.59 3.10 -0.08
CA VAL A 28 9.17 4.44 0.12
C VAL A 28 10.60 4.30 0.61
N THR A 29 11.55 4.94 -0.07
CA THR A 29 12.93 4.88 0.36
C THR A 29 13.18 5.75 1.59
N VAL A 30 14.10 5.29 2.43
CA VAL A 30 14.45 5.93 3.71
C VAL A 30 15.97 6.13 3.81
N PRO A 31 16.46 7.28 4.27
CA PRO A 31 17.91 7.53 4.36
C PRO A 31 18.62 6.74 5.46
N ASN A 32 17.87 6.29 6.49
CA ASN A 32 18.46 5.72 7.70
C ASN A 32 17.59 4.59 8.25
N GLN A 33 18.12 3.36 8.21
CA GLN A 33 17.41 2.17 8.67
C GLN A 33 17.23 2.11 10.20
N ILE A 34 18.08 2.78 10.97
CA ILE A 34 17.96 2.85 12.44
C ILE A 34 16.72 3.70 12.78
N LEU A 35 16.60 4.89 12.18
CA LEU A 35 15.42 5.74 12.38
C LEU A 35 14.15 5.09 11.84
N ALA A 36 14.24 4.37 10.71
CA ALA A 36 13.12 3.59 10.19
C ALA A 36 12.70 2.48 11.16
N THR A 37 13.67 1.78 11.78
CA THR A 37 13.38 0.77 12.81
C THR A 37 12.66 1.37 14.01
N TRP A 38 13.13 2.53 14.51
CA TRP A 38 12.45 3.21 15.61
C TRP A 38 11.02 3.59 15.27
N PHE A 39 10.76 4.08 14.05
CA PHE A 39 9.42 4.48 13.65
C PHE A 39 8.51 3.29 13.31
N TYR A 40 8.90 2.47 12.31
CA TYR A 40 8.02 1.41 11.79
C TYR A 40 7.88 0.22 12.74
N ILE A 41 8.99 -0.25 13.32
CA ILE A 41 8.99 -1.47 14.14
C ILE A 41 8.63 -1.15 15.59
N VAL A 42 9.29 -0.19 16.20
CA VAL A 42 9.07 0.12 17.62
C VAL A 42 7.85 1.03 17.80
N GLY A 43 7.80 2.15 17.07
CA GLY A 43 6.75 3.16 17.18
C GLY A 43 5.38 2.65 16.71
N LEU A 44 5.27 2.25 15.44
CA LEU A 44 4.01 1.69 14.91
C LEU A 44 3.73 0.28 15.43
N GLY A 45 4.74 -0.46 15.88
CA GLY A 45 4.59 -1.83 16.38
C GLY A 45 4.44 -2.88 15.27
N LEU A 46 4.95 -2.58 14.08
CA LEU A 46 4.97 -3.51 12.95
C LEU A 46 6.07 -4.56 13.13
N THR A 47 6.00 -5.65 12.39
CA THR A 47 7.00 -6.72 12.43
C THR A 47 7.88 -6.69 11.19
N ARG A 48 9.16 -7.05 11.35
CA ARG A 48 10.03 -7.27 10.19
C ARG A 48 9.58 -8.51 9.44
N ASP A 49 9.63 -8.42 8.11
CA ASP A 49 9.36 -9.57 7.27
C ASP A 49 10.39 -10.69 7.54
N PRO A 50 9.94 -11.95 7.73
CA PRO A 50 10.81 -13.04 8.13
C PRO A 50 11.69 -13.60 7.01
N TYR A 51 11.47 -13.19 5.74
CA TYR A 51 12.24 -13.65 4.57
C TYR A 51 13.28 -12.64 4.12
N MET A 52 13.24 -11.43 4.66
CA MET A 52 14.17 -10.38 4.30
C MET A 52 15.43 -10.42 5.15
N ASN A 53 16.57 -10.34 4.50
CA ASN A 53 17.82 -10.18 5.21
C ASN A 53 17.82 -8.87 5.99
N VAL A 54 18.17 -8.93 7.26
CA VAL A 54 18.40 -7.73 8.06
C VAL A 54 19.66 -7.07 7.56
N SER A 55 19.56 -5.89 6.99
CA SER A 55 20.71 -5.15 6.47
C SER A 55 20.49 -3.63 6.64
N PRO A 56 21.58 -2.84 6.62
CA PRO A 56 21.46 -1.38 6.60
C PRO A 56 20.96 -0.83 5.25
N LEU A 57 20.78 -1.69 4.25
CA LEU A 57 20.41 -1.29 2.89
C LEU A 57 18.92 -1.42 2.59
N ASN A 58 18.19 -2.19 3.40
CA ASN A 58 16.78 -2.49 3.13
C ASN A 58 16.07 -3.01 4.38
N MET A 59 14.80 -2.68 4.52
CA MET A 59 13.90 -3.27 5.50
C MET A 59 12.53 -3.48 4.86
N TRP A 60 11.88 -4.59 5.25
CA TRP A 60 10.48 -4.82 5.02
C TRP A 60 9.76 -4.92 6.37
N ALA A 61 8.60 -4.28 6.46
CA ALA A 61 7.82 -4.21 7.69
C ALA A 61 6.37 -4.59 7.40
N ASN A 62 5.91 -5.66 8.03
CA ASN A 62 4.57 -6.22 7.81
C ASN A 62 3.52 -5.48 8.63
N ALA A 63 2.44 -5.09 7.97
CA ALA A 63 1.22 -4.54 8.54
C ALA A 63 0.04 -5.47 8.18
N GLY A 64 -0.13 -6.56 8.91
CA GLY A 64 -1.07 -7.62 8.53
C GLY A 64 -0.64 -8.31 7.24
N GLY A 65 -1.53 -8.38 6.24
CA GLY A 65 -1.24 -8.92 4.92
C GLY A 65 -0.44 -7.98 4.00
N ALA A 66 -0.41 -6.69 4.30
CA ALA A 66 0.34 -5.70 3.54
C ALA A 66 1.70 -5.38 4.17
N GLU A 67 2.58 -4.75 3.40
CA GLU A 67 3.95 -4.47 3.82
C GLU A 67 4.40 -3.05 3.45
N PHE A 68 5.43 -2.58 4.15
CA PHE A 68 6.24 -1.45 3.73
C PHE A 68 7.58 -1.96 3.23
N HIS A 69 7.94 -1.61 2.00
CA HIS A 69 9.29 -1.83 1.47
C HIS A 69 10.08 -0.54 1.61
N LEU A 70 11.19 -0.58 2.35
CA LEU A 70 11.96 0.58 2.84
C LEU A 70 13.43 0.49 2.43
N PRO A 71 13.79 0.61 1.13
CA PRO A 71 15.19 0.63 0.70
C PRO A 71 15.92 1.87 1.20
N THR A 72 17.22 1.74 1.46
CA THR A 72 18.06 2.88 1.87
C THR A 72 18.48 3.72 0.67
N ARG A 73 17.85 4.90 0.53
CA ARG A 73 18.15 5.93 -0.47
C ARG A 73 17.68 7.29 0.06
N GLY A 74 17.73 8.34 -0.77
CA GLY A 74 17.11 9.61 -0.45
C GLY A 74 15.64 9.45 -0.05
N PRO A 75 15.11 10.30 0.83
CA PRO A 75 13.76 10.13 1.37
C PRO A 75 12.70 10.29 0.28
N GLN A 76 11.73 9.39 0.24
CA GLN A 76 10.53 9.52 -0.56
C GLN A 76 9.34 9.85 0.34
N VAL A 77 8.58 10.86 -0.04
CA VAL A 77 7.34 11.25 0.63
C VAL A 77 6.22 11.20 -0.41
N LEU A 78 5.23 10.36 -0.18
CA LEU A 78 4.06 10.31 -1.04
C LEU A 78 3.16 11.53 -0.82
N PRO A 79 2.54 12.07 -1.87
CA PRO A 79 1.58 13.16 -1.72
C PRO A 79 0.25 12.60 -1.21
N GLY A 80 0.04 12.62 0.10
CA GLY A 80 -1.16 12.06 0.72
C GLY A 80 -0.86 11.38 2.04
N HIS A 81 -1.55 10.27 2.33
CA HIS A 81 -1.36 9.54 3.59
C HIS A 81 -1.72 8.04 3.47
N ILE A 82 -1.26 7.29 4.44
CA ILE A 82 -1.47 5.84 4.52
C ILE A 82 -2.38 5.57 5.72
N GLY A 83 -3.49 4.85 5.49
CA GLY A 83 -4.34 4.32 6.55
C GLY A 83 -3.75 3.04 7.13
N LEU A 84 -3.77 2.89 8.44
CA LEU A 84 -3.44 1.66 9.14
C LEU A 84 -4.56 1.31 10.12
N VAL A 85 -4.96 0.06 10.15
CA VAL A 85 -5.75 -0.50 11.26
C VAL A 85 -4.79 -1.18 12.21
N LEU A 86 -4.85 -0.80 13.48
CA LEU A 86 -4.01 -1.37 14.55
C LEU A 86 -4.91 -1.80 15.72
N PRO A 87 -4.66 -2.97 16.32
CA PRO A 87 -5.56 -3.53 17.35
C PRO A 87 -5.75 -2.66 18.58
N ASP A 88 -4.74 -1.86 18.96
CA ASP A 88 -4.74 -1.07 20.20
C ASP A 88 -4.05 0.29 19.99
N LEU A 89 -4.85 1.36 19.93
CA LEU A 89 -4.35 2.74 19.81
C LEU A 89 -3.75 3.29 21.11
N GLU A 90 -4.13 2.79 22.28
CA GLU A 90 -3.50 3.21 23.54
C GLU A 90 -2.06 2.67 23.60
N ALA A 91 -1.86 1.41 23.25
CA ALA A 91 -0.53 0.84 23.13
C ALA A 91 0.28 1.55 22.01
N LEU A 92 -0.35 1.95 20.90
CA LEU A 92 0.31 2.76 19.84
C LEU A 92 0.82 4.09 20.42
N LYS A 93 -0.02 4.84 21.15
CA LYS A 93 0.38 6.13 21.76
C LYS A 93 1.55 5.98 22.71
N GLN A 94 1.54 4.92 23.53
CA GLN A 94 2.67 4.61 24.42
C GLN A 94 3.96 4.34 23.65
N ARG A 95 3.90 3.53 22.58
CA ARG A 95 5.07 3.26 21.72
C ARG A 95 5.57 4.51 21.03
N LEU A 96 4.68 5.31 20.41
CA LEU A 96 5.07 6.57 19.77
C LEU A 96 5.73 7.53 20.75
N GLY A 97 5.19 7.68 21.96
CA GLY A 97 5.82 8.47 23.03
C GLY A 97 7.20 7.93 23.43
N SER A 98 7.37 6.61 23.50
CA SER A 98 8.66 6.01 23.91
C SER A 98 9.79 6.23 22.88
N VAL A 99 9.45 6.41 21.61
CA VAL A 99 10.45 6.61 20.53
C VAL A 99 10.80 8.07 20.28
N GLU A 100 10.09 9.04 20.87
CA GLU A 100 10.32 10.48 20.65
C GLU A 100 11.78 10.89 20.83
N GLN A 101 12.43 10.41 21.90
CA GLN A 101 13.82 10.71 22.19
C GLN A 101 14.81 10.25 21.11
N TYR A 102 14.50 9.17 20.40
CA TYR A 102 15.33 8.58 19.35
C TYR A 102 15.07 9.22 17.97
N LEU A 103 13.96 9.95 17.82
CA LEU A 103 13.52 10.57 16.58
C LEU A 103 13.63 12.10 16.62
N GLN A 104 14.24 12.67 17.67
CA GLN A 104 14.49 14.11 17.79
C GLN A 104 15.30 14.65 16.62
N GLY A 105 14.97 15.86 16.18
CA GLY A 105 15.64 16.53 15.03
C GLY A 105 15.20 16.02 13.66
N THR A 106 14.23 15.09 13.60
CA THR A 106 13.56 14.64 12.37
C THR A 106 12.19 15.33 12.20
N ARG A 107 11.43 14.96 11.16
CA ARG A 107 10.04 15.42 10.98
C ARG A 107 9.03 14.62 11.81
N PHE A 108 9.49 13.64 12.59
CA PHE A 108 8.61 12.81 13.40
C PHE A 108 7.73 13.64 14.33
N SER A 109 6.46 13.35 14.30
CA SER A 109 5.47 13.88 15.23
C SER A 109 4.26 12.95 15.29
N TRP A 110 3.43 13.07 16.33
CA TRP A 110 2.15 12.39 16.37
C TRP A 110 1.11 13.17 17.14
N THR A 111 -0.15 12.94 16.83
CA THR A 111 -1.28 13.60 17.46
C THR A 111 -2.46 12.64 17.56
N ALA A 112 -3.02 12.49 18.74
CA ALA A 112 -4.28 11.79 18.94
C ALA A 112 -5.44 12.67 18.46
N LYS A 113 -6.29 12.13 17.62
CA LYS A 113 -7.57 12.70 17.20
C LYS A 113 -8.71 11.96 17.93
N LYS A 114 -9.95 12.34 17.63
CA LYS A 114 -11.13 11.75 18.27
C LYS A 114 -11.28 10.25 17.96
N ASP A 115 -10.98 9.85 16.73
CA ASP A 115 -11.25 8.53 16.16
C ASP A 115 -10.01 7.82 15.59
N HIS A 116 -8.86 8.49 15.60
CA HIS A 116 -7.60 7.94 15.09
C HIS A 116 -6.37 8.65 15.68
N VAL A 117 -5.21 8.09 15.42
CA VAL A 117 -3.91 8.74 15.69
C VAL A 117 -3.25 9.09 14.36
N VAL A 118 -2.83 10.35 14.22
CA VAL A 118 -1.98 10.78 13.10
C VAL A 118 -0.53 10.65 13.55
N ALA A 119 0.29 9.93 12.79
CA ALA A 119 1.73 9.82 13.00
C ALA A 119 2.47 10.24 11.73
N ILE A 120 3.48 11.08 11.87
CA ILE A 120 4.36 11.50 10.77
C ILE A 120 5.70 10.77 10.93
N CYS A 121 6.16 10.10 9.88
CA CYS A 121 7.45 9.41 9.94
C CYS A 121 8.62 10.42 9.97
N PRO A 122 9.86 10.00 10.27
CA PRO A 122 11.03 10.88 10.33
C PRO A 122 11.26 11.74 9.08
N TRP A 123 10.71 11.36 7.94
CA TRP A 123 10.91 12.06 6.66
C TRP A 123 9.66 12.77 6.15
N GLY A 124 8.50 12.57 6.78
CA GLY A 124 7.28 13.33 6.49
C GLY A 124 6.11 12.53 5.89
N ASN A 125 6.21 11.21 5.72
CA ASN A 125 5.03 10.42 5.35
C ASN A 125 4.03 10.40 6.51
N GLU A 126 2.76 10.68 6.21
CA GLU A 126 1.66 10.70 7.16
C GLU A 126 0.97 9.34 7.23
N PHE A 127 0.70 8.91 8.45
CA PHE A 127 -0.04 7.69 8.77
C PHE A 127 -1.26 8.05 9.61
N ARG A 128 -2.42 7.51 9.24
CA ARG A 128 -3.65 7.61 10.02
C ARG A 128 -3.98 6.24 10.57
N CYS A 129 -3.82 6.09 11.88
CA CYS A 129 -3.95 4.80 12.56
C CYS A 129 -5.30 4.73 13.26
N TYR A 130 -6.08 3.70 12.95
CA TYR A 130 -7.44 3.46 13.45
C TYR A 130 -7.50 2.18 14.27
N THR A 131 -8.50 2.06 15.15
CA THR A 131 -8.89 0.76 15.69
C THR A 131 -9.70 -0.03 14.67
N PRO A 132 -9.77 -1.37 14.78
CA PRO A 132 -10.74 -2.16 14.03
C PRO A 132 -12.15 -1.60 14.15
N GLY A 133 -12.89 -1.57 13.05
CA GLY A 133 -14.23 -1.01 13.00
C GLY A 133 -14.96 -1.46 11.73
N ALA A 134 -16.29 -1.32 11.72
CA ALA A 134 -17.12 -1.77 10.60
C ALA A 134 -16.76 -1.11 9.25
N GLU A 135 -16.15 0.06 9.27
CA GLU A 135 -15.65 0.76 8.09
C GLU A 135 -14.45 0.08 7.42
N PHE A 136 -13.77 -0.82 8.12
CA PHE A 136 -12.63 -1.59 7.65
C PHE A 136 -12.94 -3.08 7.48
N GLY A 137 -14.23 -3.44 7.50
CA GLY A 137 -14.67 -4.84 7.40
C GLY A 137 -14.19 -5.69 8.58
N ASP A 138 -13.53 -6.80 8.30
CA ASP A 138 -12.96 -7.71 9.29
C ASP A 138 -11.47 -7.47 9.56
N MET A 139 -10.90 -6.38 9.01
CA MET A 139 -9.49 -6.05 9.22
C MET A 139 -9.20 -5.69 10.67
N VAL A 140 -8.35 -6.48 11.32
CA VAL A 140 -7.89 -6.27 12.71
C VAL A 140 -6.51 -5.62 12.73
N LEU A 141 -5.68 -5.93 11.75
CA LEU A 141 -4.35 -5.37 11.52
C LEU A 141 -4.12 -5.31 10.02
N GLY A 142 -3.79 -4.14 9.49
CA GLY A 142 -3.54 -4.03 8.05
C GLY A 142 -3.48 -2.60 7.53
N MET A 143 -3.41 -2.51 6.21
CA MET A 143 -3.41 -1.27 5.44
C MET A 143 -4.73 -1.17 4.65
N PRO A 144 -5.77 -0.53 5.21
CA PRO A 144 -7.07 -0.45 4.56
C PRO A 144 -7.07 0.47 3.35
N TYR A 145 -6.18 1.47 3.31
CA TYR A 145 -6.08 2.34 2.15
C TYR A 145 -4.74 3.08 2.06
N VAL A 146 -4.43 3.51 0.84
CA VAL A 146 -3.43 4.54 0.56
C VAL A 146 -4.14 5.67 -0.18
N GLU A 147 -4.06 6.90 0.33
CA GLU A 147 -4.62 8.08 -0.33
C GLU A 147 -3.50 8.90 -0.97
N PHE A 148 -3.66 9.20 -2.26
CA PHE A 148 -2.80 10.08 -3.03
C PHE A 148 -3.54 11.37 -3.39
N LEU A 149 -2.86 12.49 -3.28
CA LEU A 149 -3.34 13.78 -3.78
C LEU A 149 -3.04 13.90 -5.26
N VAL A 150 -4.02 14.33 -6.04
CA VAL A 150 -3.92 14.51 -7.49
C VAL A 150 -4.44 15.88 -7.92
N LYS A 151 -4.10 16.30 -9.13
CA LYS A 151 -4.56 17.57 -9.70
C LYS A 151 -6.09 17.59 -9.87
N PRO A 152 -6.73 18.76 -9.83
CA PRO A 152 -8.16 18.89 -10.08
C PRO A 152 -8.55 18.32 -11.45
N GLY A 153 -9.70 17.63 -11.48
CA GLY A 153 -10.24 16.99 -12.69
C GLY A 153 -9.69 15.59 -12.99
N ALA A 154 -8.72 15.09 -12.22
CA ALA A 154 -8.09 13.79 -12.48
C ALA A 154 -8.88 12.58 -11.96
N ALA A 155 -9.67 12.74 -10.89
CA ALA A 155 -10.29 11.62 -10.18
C ALA A 155 -11.16 10.74 -11.08
N LYS A 156 -11.97 11.34 -11.96
CA LYS A 156 -12.83 10.58 -12.87
C LYS A 156 -12.05 9.73 -13.87
N GLY A 157 -11.02 10.31 -14.49
CA GLY A 157 -10.17 9.59 -15.45
C GLY A 157 -9.38 8.47 -14.77
N ILE A 158 -8.88 8.71 -13.54
CA ILE A 158 -8.20 7.69 -12.73
C ILE A 158 -9.16 6.53 -12.39
N ALA A 159 -10.39 6.82 -11.98
CA ALA A 159 -11.39 5.78 -11.74
C ALA A 159 -11.63 4.92 -13.00
N GLN A 160 -11.81 5.56 -14.15
CA GLN A 160 -11.97 4.85 -15.43
C GLN A 160 -10.74 4.02 -15.82
N PHE A 161 -9.54 4.52 -15.54
CA PHE A 161 -8.30 3.78 -15.78
C PHE A 161 -8.27 2.47 -14.96
N TYR A 162 -8.50 2.55 -13.66
CA TYR A 162 -8.48 1.35 -12.84
C TYR A 162 -9.61 0.38 -13.20
N GLU A 163 -10.80 0.87 -13.51
CA GLU A 163 -11.93 0.03 -13.93
C GLU A 163 -11.65 -0.66 -15.27
N LYS A 164 -11.29 0.11 -16.31
CA LYS A 164 -11.19 -0.40 -17.69
C LYS A 164 -9.86 -1.08 -18.01
N VAL A 165 -8.75 -0.59 -17.44
CA VAL A 165 -7.40 -1.10 -17.75
C VAL A 165 -6.96 -2.14 -16.75
N MET A 166 -7.11 -1.83 -15.46
CA MET A 166 -6.67 -2.74 -14.39
C MET A 166 -7.75 -3.75 -13.99
N GLY A 167 -9.01 -3.56 -14.40
CA GLY A 167 -10.13 -4.42 -14.05
C GLY A 167 -10.49 -4.37 -12.56
N ALA A 168 -10.21 -3.24 -11.89
CA ALA A 168 -10.51 -3.06 -10.48
C ALA A 168 -12.03 -3.00 -10.23
N SER A 169 -12.47 -3.53 -9.11
CA SER A 169 -13.86 -3.47 -8.61
C SER A 169 -13.86 -3.63 -7.08
N PRO A 170 -14.66 -2.87 -6.31
CA PRO A 170 -15.49 -1.77 -6.81
C PRO A 170 -14.68 -0.51 -7.14
N VAL A 171 -15.22 0.32 -8.03
CA VAL A 171 -14.67 1.64 -8.36
C VAL A 171 -15.77 2.70 -8.22
N ALA A 172 -15.46 3.80 -7.56
CA ALA A 172 -16.41 4.89 -7.37
C ALA A 172 -15.70 6.26 -7.38
N VAL A 173 -16.45 7.30 -7.77
CA VAL A 173 -16.01 8.69 -7.57
C VAL A 173 -16.94 9.35 -6.56
N LYS A 174 -16.40 9.73 -5.41
CA LYS A 174 -17.11 10.50 -4.39
C LYS A 174 -16.98 11.97 -4.74
N ASN A 175 -18.09 12.57 -5.20
CA ASN A 175 -18.15 13.99 -5.52
C ASN A 175 -18.17 14.84 -4.24
N GLY A 176 -17.65 16.05 -4.31
CA GLY A 176 -17.60 17.00 -3.21
C GLY A 176 -16.73 18.19 -3.57
N LYS A 177 -16.30 18.95 -2.56
CA LYS A 177 -15.35 20.06 -2.75
C LYS A 177 -14.03 19.54 -3.35
N ASP A 178 -13.56 18.39 -2.84
CA ASP A 178 -12.35 17.71 -3.28
C ASP A 178 -12.74 16.29 -3.71
N PRO A 179 -13.07 16.07 -5.00
CA PRO A 179 -13.50 14.76 -5.50
C PRO A 179 -12.45 13.67 -5.24
N VAL A 180 -12.93 12.45 -4.97
CA VAL A 180 -12.05 11.31 -4.66
C VAL A 180 -12.44 10.12 -5.50
N ALA A 181 -11.50 9.59 -6.29
CA ALA A 181 -11.63 8.25 -6.85
C ALA A 181 -11.28 7.22 -5.76
N VAL A 182 -12.17 6.27 -5.54
CA VAL A 182 -12.01 5.17 -4.58
C VAL A 182 -12.00 3.87 -5.36
N ILE A 183 -10.92 3.13 -5.24
CA ILE A 183 -10.61 1.95 -6.06
C ILE A 183 -10.43 0.76 -5.11
N GLY A 184 -11.25 -0.27 -5.22
CA GLY A 184 -11.02 -1.53 -4.53
C GLY A 184 -9.79 -2.25 -5.10
N VAL A 185 -8.83 -2.59 -4.24
CA VAL A 185 -7.57 -3.23 -4.65
C VAL A 185 -7.25 -4.47 -3.80
N GLY A 186 -8.26 -5.06 -3.19
CA GLY A 186 -8.16 -6.25 -2.37
C GLY A 186 -9.27 -6.29 -1.32
N HIS A 187 -9.29 -7.36 -0.53
CA HIS A 187 -10.24 -7.51 0.56
C HIS A 187 -10.03 -6.41 1.60
N CYS A 188 -11.03 -5.53 1.77
CA CYS A 188 -10.98 -4.37 2.67
C CYS A 188 -9.82 -3.39 2.38
N GLN A 189 -9.31 -3.35 1.14
CA GLN A 189 -8.23 -2.46 0.73
C GLN A 189 -8.65 -1.53 -0.40
N GLU A 190 -8.25 -0.25 -0.31
CA GLU A 190 -8.57 0.78 -1.29
C GLU A 190 -7.35 1.60 -1.68
N LEU A 191 -7.26 2.02 -2.93
CA LEU A 191 -6.51 3.20 -3.32
C LEU A 191 -7.48 4.38 -3.43
N ARG A 192 -7.07 5.52 -2.93
CA ARG A 192 -7.85 6.76 -2.97
C ARG A 192 -7.05 7.84 -3.68
N PHE A 193 -7.66 8.48 -4.67
CA PHE A 193 -7.06 9.60 -5.38
C PHE A 193 -7.91 10.83 -5.16
N ARG A 194 -7.46 11.70 -4.25
CA ARG A 194 -8.18 12.93 -3.86
C ARG A 194 -7.67 14.11 -4.66
N GLU A 195 -8.58 14.81 -5.31
CA GLU A 195 -8.25 16.06 -5.96
C GLU A 195 -7.90 17.15 -4.94
N THR A 196 -6.90 17.94 -5.27
CA THR A 196 -6.50 19.12 -4.47
C THR A 196 -6.09 20.27 -5.36
N SER A 197 -6.40 21.49 -4.94
CA SER A 197 -5.87 22.73 -5.53
C SER A 197 -4.52 23.14 -4.95
N GLU A 198 -4.06 22.49 -3.88
CA GLU A 198 -2.75 22.75 -3.32
C GLU A 198 -1.64 22.30 -4.28
N PRO A 199 -0.51 23.01 -4.34
CA PRO A 199 0.61 22.61 -5.17
C PRO A 199 1.11 21.21 -4.81
N LEU A 200 1.19 20.33 -5.80
CA LEU A 200 1.79 19.01 -5.65
C LEU A 200 3.30 19.10 -5.93
N GLY A 201 4.10 18.47 -5.09
CA GLY A 201 5.53 18.31 -5.33
C GLY A 201 5.82 17.39 -6.53
N GLU A 202 7.08 17.35 -6.93
CA GLU A 202 7.53 16.37 -7.95
C GLU A 202 7.35 14.94 -7.44
N TYR A 203 7.12 14.02 -8.38
CA TYR A 203 7.03 12.60 -8.08
C TYR A 203 8.34 12.08 -7.51
N ALA A 204 8.31 11.60 -6.27
CA ALA A 204 9.52 11.19 -5.54
C ALA A 204 10.02 9.78 -5.87
N GLY A 205 9.32 9.02 -6.74
CA GLY A 205 9.70 7.66 -7.11
C GLY A 205 9.17 6.58 -6.14
N HIS A 206 8.21 6.91 -5.27
CA HIS A 206 7.49 5.92 -4.46
C HIS A 206 6.63 5.01 -5.35
N HIS A 207 6.38 3.77 -4.92
CA HIS A 207 5.53 2.86 -5.69
C HIS A 207 4.64 1.99 -4.80
N ILE A 208 3.70 1.34 -5.45
CA ILE A 208 2.86 0.30 -4.85
C ILE A 208 3.06 -1.01 -5.61
N ALA A 209 2.87 -2.13 -4.90
CA ALA A 209 2.76 -3.44 -5.52
C ALA A 209 1.36 -3.99 -5.34
N VAL A 210 0.81 -4.55 -6.42
CA VAL A 210 -0.51 -5.16 -6.42
C VAL A 210 -0.46 -6.55 -7.05
N TYR A 211 -1.25 -7.48 -6.49
CA TYR A 211 -1.51 -8.76 -7.12
C TYR A 211 -2.76 -8.71 -7.98
N VAL A 212 -2.68 -9.30 -9.17
CA VAL A 212 -3.80 -9.35 -10.12
C VAL A 212 -4.11 -10.80 -10.52
N ALA A 213 -5.39 -11.12 -10.65
CA ALA A 213 -5.85 -12.44 -11.11
C ALA A 213 -5.50 -12.67 -12.59
N ASN A 214 -5.67 -11.66 -13.44
CA ASN A 214 -5.39 -11.70 -14.87
C ASN A 214 -4.42 -10.58 -15.24
N ILE A 215 -3.16 -10.91 -15.48
CA ILE A 215 -2.09 -9.96 -15.71
C ILE A 215 -2.01 -9.50 -17.18
N SER A 216 -2.42 -10.34 -18.14
CA SER A 216 -2.22 -10.10 -19.55
C SER A 216 -2.96 -8.90 -20.10
N ALA A 217 -4.22 -8.72 -19.73
CA ALA A 217 -5.05 -7.63 -20.29
C ALA A 217 -4.48 -6.24 -19.99
N SER A 218 -4.03 -6.00 -18.75
CA SER A 218 -3.38 -4.75 -18.37
C SER A 218 -1.99 -4.63 -19.01
N TYR A 219 -1.21 -5.71 -19.06
CA TYR A 219 0.08 -5.72 -19.73
C TYR A 219 -0.03 -5.32 -21.20
N ASP A 220 -0.94 -5.94 -21.95
CA ASP A 220 -1.18 -5.66 -23.36
C ASP A 220 -1.56 -4.19 -23.63
N PHE A 221 -2.36 -3.59 -22.74
CA PHE A 221 -2.71 -2.18 -22.82
C PHE A 221 -1.47 -1.26 -22.75
N PHE A 222 -0.58 -1.52 -21.81
CA PHE A 222 0.65 -0.71 -21.62
C PHE A 222 1.69 -0.98 -22.70
N GLU A 223 1.86 -2.25 -23.12
CA GLU A 223 2.80 -2.61 -24.17
C GLU A 223 2.45 -1.94 -25.49
N GLN A 224 1.18 -2.00 -25.91
CA GLN A 224 0.69 -1.35 -27.13
C GLN A 224 0.88 0.17 -27.16
N ARG A 225 0.99 0.79 -25.98
CA ARG A 225 1.17 2.25 -25.83
C ARG A 225 2.59 2.68 -25.49
N GLY A 226 3.53 1.74 -25.38
CA GLY A 226 4.90 2.03 -24.99
C GLY A 226 5.05 2.58 -23.56
N LEU A 227 4.13 2.22 -22.66
CA LEU A 227 4.08 2.69 -21.28
C LEU A 227 4.70 1.72 -20.27
N ILE A 228 5.18 0.56 -20.73
CA ILE A 228 5.90 -0.40 -19.90
C ILE A 228 7.23 0.21 -19.47
N MET A 229 7.49 0.24 -18.17
CA MET A 229 8.75 0.66 -17.59
C MET A 229 9.73 -0.51 -17.44
N GLU A 230 9.25 -1.62 -16.88
CA GLU A 230 9.95 -2.92 -16.84
C GLU A 230 9.02 -3.98 -17.41
N GLY A 231 9.49 -4.71 -18.45
CA GLY A 231 8.73 -5.78 -19.10
C GLY A 231 8.54 -7.01 -18.20
N MET A 232 7.75 -7.96 -18.68
CA MET A 232 7.40 -9.17 -17.95
C MET A 232 8.63 -9.97 -17.53
N ARG A 233 8.88 -10.03 -16.22
CA ARG A 233 9.98 -10.80 -15.62
C ARG A 233 9.59 -11.29 -14.23
N GLY A 234 9.81 -12.57 -13.93
CA GLY A 234 9.55 -13.13 -12.59
C GLY A 234 8.08 -13.03 -12.17
N HIS A 235 7.14 -13.16 -13.12
CA HIS A 235 5.69 -13.06 -12.92
C HIS A 235 5.19 -11.65 -12.54
N GLN A 236 5.94 -10.59 -12.92
CA GLN A 236 5.57 -9.21 -12.70
C GLN A 236 6.01 -8.31 -13.86
N TYR A 237 5.41 -7.11 -13.95
CA TYR A 237 5.85 -6.01 -14.79
C TYR A 237 5.66 -4.68 -14.06
N ARG A 238 6.21 -3.57 -14.61
CA ARG A 238 6.07 -2.24 -14.02
C ARG A 238 5.65 -1.20 -15.03
N PHE A 239 4.80 -0.29 -14.60
CA PHE A 239 4.44 0.96 -15.28
C PHE A 239 4.34 2.09 -14.26
N LYS A 240 4.32 3.36 -14.69
CA LYS A 240 4.21 4.50 -13.76
C LYS A 240 3.18 5.55 -14.16
N GLU A 241 2.81 5.64 -15.45
CA GLU A 241 1.87 6.66 -15.89
C GLU A 241 0.44 6.13 -15.82
N ILE A 242 -0.39 6.76 -15.00
CA ILE A 242 -1.84 6.59 -15.04
C ILE A 242 -2.36 7.56 -16.09
N VAL A 243 -2.95 7.03 -17.14
CA VAL A 243 -3.44 7.80 -18.29
C VAL A 243 -4.94 7.70 -18.42
N ASP A 244 -5.57 8.68 -19.03
CA ASP A 244 -6.95 8.55 -19.47
C ASP A 244 -7.04 7.40 -20.50
N PRO A 245 -7.89 6.39 -20.28
CA PRO A 245 -7.90 5.20 -21.13
C PRO A 245 -8.36 5.44 -22.58
N GLU A 246 -9.06 6.55 -22.82
CA GLU A 246 -9.59 6.90 -24.16
C GLU A 246 -8.66 7.85 -24.91
N SER A 247 -8.21 8.93 -24.26
CA SER A 247 -7.34 9.93 -24.90
C SER A 247 -5.85 9.61 -24.81
N GLY A 248 -5.43 8.81 -23.82
CA GLY A 248 -4.02 8.56 -23.51
C GLY A 248 -3.32 9.68 -22.75
N GLU A 249 -4.04 10.76 -22.39
CA GLU A 249 -3.46 11.88 -21.65
C GLU A 249 -3.03 11.50 -20.24
N PRO A 250 -1.83 11.90 -19.78
CA PRO A 250 -1.36 11.63 -18.44
C PRO A 250 -2.22 12.31 -17.37
N LEU A 251 -2.71 11.54 -16.41
CA LEU A 251 -3.51 12.01 -15.27
C LEU A 251 -2.65 12.21 -14.02
N THR A 252 -1.83 11.23 -13.69
CA THR A 252 -0.89 11.27 -12.57
C THR A 252 0.19 10.23 -12.74
N THR A 253 1.30 10.40 -12.03
CA THR A 253 2.42 9.45 -12.00
C THR A 253 2.42 8.69 -10.69
N LEU A 254 2.32 7.37 -10.77
CA LEU A 254 2.48 6.44 -9.65
C LEU A 254 3.01 5.12 -10.19
N GLU A 255 4.21 4.74 -9.80
CA GLU A 255 4.77 3.47 -10.22
C GLU A 255 3.99 2.31 -9.60
N HIS A 256 3.64 1.34 -10.45
CA HIS A 256 2.98 0.10 -10.06
C HIS A 256 3.90 -1.08 -10.38
N GLU A 257 4.12 -1.90 -9.38
CA GLU A 257 4.64 -3.25 -9.55
C GLU A 257 3.44 -4.19 -9.60
N VAL A 258 3.12 -4.68 -10.81
CA VAL A 258 1.96 -5.55 -11.04
C VAL A 258 2.43 -6.99 -11.06
N ARG A 259 1.93 -7.79 -10.13
CA ARG A 259 2.31 -9.19 -9.93
C ARG A 259 1.15 -10.13 -10.23
N SER A 260 1.42 -11.24 -10.89
CA SER A 260 0.44 -12.33 -11.02
C SER A 260 0.38 -13.17 -9.75
N LEU A 261 -0.69 -13.95 -9.58
CA LEU A 261 -0.82 -14.90 -8.46
C LEU A 261 0.19 -16.06 -8.54
N GLN A 262 0.95 -16.16 -9.63
CA GLN A 262 2.06 -17.12 -9.76
C GLN A 262 3.40 -16.56 -9.25
N HIS A 263 3.43 -15.28 -8.84
CA HIS A 263 4.62 -14.70 -8.23
C HIS A 263 4.98 -15.48 -6.96
N PRO A 264 6.27 -15.84 -6.72
CA PRO A 264 6.67 -16.69 -5.61
C PRO A 264 6.22 -16.19 -4.23
N MET A 265 6.12 -14.87 -4.07
CA MET A 265 5.75 -14.24 -2.80
C MET A 265 4.25 -14.22 -2.52
N PHE A 266 3.38 -14.53 -3.51
CA PHE A 266 1.94 -14.52 -3.29
C PHE A 266 1.49 -15.57 -2.28
N GLY A 267 0.78 -15.14 -1.25
CA GLY A 267 0.24 -16.03 -0.21
C GLY A 267 1.32 -16.79 0.59
N ARG A 268 2.55 -16.22 0.68
CA ARG A 268 3.57 -16.77 1.56
C ARG A 268 3.18 -16.58 3.03
N PRO A 269 3.59 -17.48 3.93
CA PRO A 269 3.32 -17.31 5.34
C PRO A 269 4.15 -16.15 5.94
N PHE A 270 3.64 -15.55 7.02
CA PHE A 270 4.37 -14.51 7.78
C PHE A 270 5.27 -15.08 8.88
N VAL A 271 5.43 -16.41 8.92
CA VAL A 271 6.35 -17.09 9.84
C VAL A 271 7.29 -17.96 9.02
N ASN A 272 8.58 -17.66 9.09
CA ASN A 272 9.63 -18.45 8.50
C ASN A 272 10.48 -19.11 9.59
N ARG A 273 10.57 -20.43 9.59
CA ARG A 273 11.40 -21.23 10.50
C ARG A 273 12.62 -21.84 9.83
N ASN A 274 12.81 -21.53 8.55
CA ASN A 274 13.96 -21.97 7.78
C ASN A 274 14.89 -20.77 7.53
N PRO A 275 16.03 -20.66 8.22
CA PRO A 275 16.94 -19.52 8.09
C PRO A 275 17.58 -19.39 6.69
N ASN A 276 17.54 -20.45 5.87
CA ASN A 276 18.05 -20.43 4.51
C ASN A 276 17.03 -19.90 3.49
N GLN A 277 15.77 -19.76 3.89
CA GLN A 277 14.71 -19.21 3.05
C GLN A 277 14.84 -17.68 3.01
N THR A 278 14.98 -17.12 1.83
CA THR A 278 15.08 -15.67 1.61
C THR A 278 14.11 -15.23 0.52
N GLN A 279 13.83 -13.95 0.41
CA GLN A 279 12.94 -13.41 -0.63
C GLN A 279 13.37 -13.83 -2.04
N GLY A 280 14.65 -13.62 -2.38
CA GLY A 280 15.18 -13.92 -3.71
C GLY A 280 15.25 -15.40 -4.05
N GLY A 281 15.20 -16.27 -3.04
CA GLY A 281 15.25 -17.72 -3.17
C GLY A 281 14.02 -18.43 -2.58
N TYR A 282 12.93 -17.71 -2.35
CA TYR A 282 11.75 -18.25 -1.71
C TYR A 282 11.16 -19.44 -2.49
N ARG A 283 10.92 -20.52 -1.75
CA ARG A 283 10.24 -21.73 -2.26
C ARG A 283 9.09 -22.07 -1.32
N ARG A 284 7.90 -22.12 -1.88
CA ARG A 284 6.69 -22.45 -1.12
C ARG A 284 6.80 -23.83 -0.47
N GLY A 285 6.47 -23.90 0.82
CA GLY A 285 6.51 -25.14 1.61
C GLY A 285 7.87 -25.43 2.25
N GLU A 286 8.91 -24.68 1.95
CA GLU A 286 10.22 -24.79 2.61
C GLU A 286 10.35 -23.88 3.86
N ASP A 287 9.26 -23.31 4.32
CA ASP A 287 9.17 -22.50 5.55
C ASP A 287 9.12 -23.36 6.81
N ALA A 288 8.97 -24.66 6.65
CA ALA A 288 8.84 -25.61 7.74
C ALA A 288 10.05 -25.57 8.67
N PHE A 289 9.80 -25.89 9.92
CA PHE A 289 10.83 -26.00 10.93
C PHE A 289 11.86 -27.04 10.51
N LEU A 290 13.11 -26.63 10.32
CA LEU A 290 14.24 -27.53 10.18
C LEU A 290 14.65 -28.00 11.56
N THR A 291 14.50 -29.29 11.83
CA THR A 291 15.08 -29.90 13.03
C THR A 291 16.59 -29.66 12.99
N PRO A 292 17.19 -29.11 14.05
CA PRO A 292 18.65 -29.11 14.14
C PRO A 292 19.14 -30.55 14.00
N VAL A 293 20.03 -30.78 13.05
CA VAL A 293 20.68 -32.09 12.88
C VAL A 293 21.83 -32.16 13.90
#